data_1277d627dd290f60b4792520edd77800
#
_entry.id   1277d627dd290f60b4792520edd77800
#
_cell.length_a   1.000
_cell.length_b   1.000
_cell.length_c   1.000
_cell.angle_alpha   90.00
_cell.angle_beta   90.00
_cell.angle_gamma   90.00
#
_symmetry.space_group_name_H-M   'P 1'
#
loop_
_entity.id
_entity.type
_entity.pdbx_description
1 polymer ?
#
loop_
_entity_poly.entity_id
_entity_poly.type
_entity_poly.pdbx_seq_one_letter_code
_entity_poly.pdbx_strand_id
1 'polypeptide(L)'
;PERYISPEKLFSYLQSNYSDCIKEVGKSVLGKPIYMMTLGQGVTRIAAWSQMHGNESTATLAMLDLLAIFEKHPELKEKLFELIQLDFIFMLNPDGSEQWTRRNAFDIDINRDYLRNSSSEMKILKSVVLTGDYDYLLNLHDQRTIFTTDGKHPATLSFLAPSESPER
;
A
#
# COMPACT_ATOMS: atom_id res chain seq x y z
N PRO A 1 7.22 -15.53 12.70
CA PRO A 1 6.61 -14.33 12.14
C PRO A 1 5.30 -14.71 11.46
N GLU A 2 4.21 -14.04 11.85
CA GLU A 2 2.92 -14.22 11.21
C GLU A 2 3.01 -13.66 9.79
N ARG A 3 2.51 -14.41 8.80
CA ARG A 3 2.47 -13.95 7.39
C ARG A 3 1.20 -13.16 7.07
N TYR A 4 0.36 -12.94 8.04
CA TYR A 4 -0.94 -12.29 7.91
C TYR A 4 -1.23 -11.44 9.13
N ILE A 5 -1.77 -10.26 8.90
CA ILE A 5 -2.35 -9.40 9.91
C ILE A 5 -3.81 -9.12 9.54
N SER A 6 -4.74 -9.32 10.46
CA SER A 6 -6.15 -8.99 10.21
C SER A 6 -6.36 -7.48 10.12
N PRO A 7 -7.37 -7.01 9.35
CA PRO A 7 -7.71 -5.58 9.29
C PRO A 7 -7.88 -4.96 10.67
N GLU A 8 -8.60 -5.62 11.57
CA GLU A 8 -8.83 -5.14 12.93
C GLU A 8 -7.53 -4.95 13.73
N LYS A 9 -6.63 -5.93 13.73
CA LYS A 9 -5.33 -5.84 14.41
C LYS A 9 -4.48 -4.72 13.83
N LEU A 10 -4.42 -4.61 12.50
CA LEU A 10 -3.67 -3.56 11.82
C LEU A 10 -4.19 -2.17 12.22
N PHE A 11 -5.50 -1.96 12.11
CA PHE A 11 -6.10 -0.65 12.38
C PHE A 11 -5.98 -0.25 13.85
N SER A 12 -6.19 -1.19 14.77
CA SER A 12 -5.96 -0.94 16.20
C SER A 12 -4.51 -0.58 16.50
N TYR A 13 -3.56 -1.26 15.88
CA TYR A 13 -2.13 -0.96 16.01
C TYR A 13 -1.79 0.43 15.48
N LEU A 14 -2.25 0.77 14.28
CA LEU A 14 -2.00 2.08 13.67
C LEU A 14 -2.61 3.22 14.51
N GLN A 15 -3.85 3.06 14.97
CA GLN A 15 -4.52 4.05 15.80
C GLN A 15 -3.83 4.25 17.17
N SER A 16 -3.33 3.17 17.76
CA SER A 16 -2.70 3.24 19.09
C SER A 16 -1.29 3.83 19.05
N ASN A 17 -0.56 3.65 17.94
CA ASN A 17 0.86 4.01 17.89
C ASN A 17 1.18 5.18 16.95
N TYR A 18 0.28 5.48 15.99
CA TYR A 18 0.54 6.44 14.90
C TYR A 18 -0.66 7.37 14.63
N SER A 19 -1.49 7.64 15.64
CA SER A 19 -2.71 8.47 15.50
C SER A 19 -2.44 9.81 14.80
N ASP A 20 -1.31 10.43 15.08
CA ASP A 20 -0.94 11.74 14.55
C ASP A 20 -0.46 11.71 13.09
N CYS A 21 -0.13 10.52 12.59
CA CYS A 21 0.42 10.31 11.24
C CYS A 21 -0.59 9.64 10.30
N ILE A 22 -1.74 9.17 10.81
CA ILE A 22 -2.74 8.46 10.00
C ILE A 22 -4.02 9.28 9.82
N LYS A 23 -4.64 9.06 8.67
CA LYS A 23 -5.94 9.63 8.32
C LYS A 23 -6.83 8.55 7.70
N GLU A 24 -8.09 8.46 8.09
CA GLU A 24 -9.08 7.69 7.35
C GLU A 24 -9.38 8.41 6.03
N VAL A 25 -9.05 7.74 4.92
CA VAL A 25 -9.27 8.29 3.56
C VAL A 25 -10.56 7.80 2.93
N GLY A 26 -11.25 6.88 3.58
CA GLY A 26 -12.55 6.37 3.18
C GLY A 26 -12.84 4.99 3.75
N LYS A 27 -13.86 4.33 3.19
CA LYS A 27 -14.31 3.01 3.65
C LYS A 27 -14.44 2.03 2.50
N SER A 28 -14.13 0.76 2.77
CA SER A 28 -14.35 -0.35 1.85
C SER A 28 -15.84 -0.57 1.55
N VAL A 29 -16.14 -1.50 0.67
CA VAL A 29 -17.53 -1.90 0.35
C VAL A 29 -18.32 -2.30 1.60
N LEU A 30 -17.72 -3.04 2.54
CA LEU A 30 -18.38 -3.45 3.78
C LEU A 30 -18.22 -2.43 4.93
N GLY A 31 -17.75 -1.22 4.63
CA GLY A 31 -17.68 -0.13 5.60
C GLY A 31 -16.45 -0.16 6.50
N LYS A 32 -15.44 -1.01 6.25
CA LYS A 32 -14.18 -0.99 6.99
C LYS A 32 -13.37 0.25 6.64
N PRO A 33 -12.74 0.92 7.62
CA PRO A 33 -11.92 2.10 7.36
C PRO A 33 -10.70 1.74 6.51
N ILE A 34 -10.27 2.68 5.66
CA ILE A 34 -9.02 2.61 4.90
C ILE A 34 -8.16 3.78 5.38
N TYR A 35 -6.97 3.46 5.90
CA TYR A 35 -6.07 4.46 6.46
C TYR A 35 -4.91 4.76 5.52
N MET A 36 -4.57 6.04 5.42
CA MET A 36 -3.36 6.53 4.83
C MET A 36 -2.46 7.11 5.93
N MET A 37 -1.19 6.74 5.92
CA MET A 37 -0.15 7.29 6.76
C MET A 37 0.69 8.27 5.94
N THR A 38 0.96 9.45 6.50
CA THR A 38 1.88 10.43 5.92
C THR A 38 3.14 10.50 6.74
N LEU A 39 4.29 10.30 6.11
CA LEU A 39 5.62 10.39 6.72
C LEU A 39 6.50 11.35 5.94
N GLY A 40 7.17 12.24 6.66
CA GLY A 40 8.10 13.21 6.09
C GLY A 40 7.44 14.43 5.48
N GLN A 41 8.30 15.37 5.03
CA GLN A 41 7.92 16.64 4.43
C GLN A 41 8.88 17.04 3.29
N GLY A 42 9.64 16.06 2.79
CA GLY A 42 10.60 16.27 1.68
C GLY A 42 9.90 16.67 0.39
N VAL A 43 10.68 17.19 -0.53
CA VAL A 43 10.18 17.74 -1.81
C VAL A 43 9.70 16.66 -2.76
N THR A 44 10.27 15.45 -2.69
CA THR A 44 9.84 14.33 -3.53
C THR A 44 8.64 13.63 -2.89
N ARG A 45 7.51 13.63 -3.59
CA ARG A 45 6.26 13.10 -3.07
C ARG A 45 5.95 11.73 -3.66
N ILE A 46 5.76 10.76 -2.77
CA ILE A 46 5.52 9.36 -3.15
C ILE A 46 4.19 8.93 -2.57
N ALA A 47 3.30 8.41 -3.40
CA ALA A 47 2.16 7.63 -2.92
C ALA A 47 2.43 6.14 -3.14
N ALA A 48 2.17 5.34 -2.11
CA ALA A 48 2.27 3.89 -2.18
C ALA A 48 1.03 3.25 -1.54
N TRP A 49 0.68 2.07 -2.00
CA TRP A 49 -0.42 1.32 -1.38
C TRP A 49 -0.16 -0.17 -1.42
N SER A 50 -0.65 -0.86 -0.39
CA SER A 50 -0.58 -2.30 -0.25
C SER A 50 -1.96 -2.95 -0.37
N GLN A 51 -1.95 -4.24 -0.60
CA GLN A 51 -3.17 -5.08 -0.57
C GLN A 51 -4.33 -4.52 -1.40
N MET A 52 -4.05 -4.05 -2.61
CA MET A 52 -5.09 -3.89 -3.62
C MET A 52 -5.77 -5.24 -3.91
N HIS A 53 -4.99 -6.33 -3.80
CA HIS A 53 -5.51 -7.69 -3.67
C HIS A 53 -5.42 -8.10 -2.20
N GLY A 54 -6.54 -8.50 -1.60
CA GLY A 54 -6.61 -8.70 -0.16
C GLY A 54 -5.67 -9.78 0.40
N ASN A 55 -5.32 -10.78 -0.41
CA ASN A 55 -4.43 -11.88 -0.04
C ASN A 55 -2.92 -11.60 -0.29
N GLU A 56 -2.55 -10.38 -0.64
CA GLU A 56 -1.16 -9.99 -0.92
C GLU A 56 -0.61 -9.12 0.22
N SER A 57 -0.25 -9.73 1.34
CA SER A 57 0.04 -9.03 2.61
C SER A 57 1.49 -8.60 2.79
N THR A 58 2.41 -9.00 1.92
CA THR A 58 3.86 -8.77 2.11
C THR A 58 4.20 -7.30 2.26
N ALA A 59 3.64 -6.43 1.42
CA ALA A 59 3.94 -5.00 1.46
C ALA A 59 3.39 -4.31 2.73
N THR A 60 2.23 -4.75 3.23
CA THR A 60 1.69 -4.26 4.51
C THR A 60 2.63 -4.61 5.67
N LEU A 61 3.10 -5.86 5.72
CA LEU A 61 4.01 -6.31 6.77
C LEU A 61 5.38 -5.64 6.65
N ALA A 62 5.90 -5.50 5.42
CA ALA A 62 7.16 -4.80 5.19
C ALA A 62 7.11 -3.33 5.65
N MET A 63 5.97 -2.65 5.46
CA MET A 63 5.81 -1.29 5.97
C MET A 63 5.79 -1.25 7.49
N LEU A 64 5.16 -2.22 8.15
CA LEU A 64 5.21 -2.32 9.62
C LEU A 64 6.63 -2.60 10.13
N ASP A 65 7.39 -3.46 9.47
CA ASP A 65 8.79 -3.72 9.78
C ASP A 65 9.65 -2.45 9.59
N LEU A 66 9.38 -1.69 8.53
CA LEU A 66 10.06 -0.41 8.28
C LEU A 66 9.77 0.61 9.37
N LEU A 67 8.54 0.72 9.84
CA LEU A 67 8.19 1.57 10.98
C LEU A 67 8.96 1.17 12.24
N ALA A 68 9.05 -0.12 12.54
CA ALA A 68 9.82 -0.63 13.67
C ALA A 68 11.34 -0.36 13.53
N ILE A 69 11.87 -0.36 12.31
CA ILE A 69 13.25 0.05 12.03
C ILE A 69 13.43 1.54 12.33
N PHE A 70 12.51 2.39 11.91
CA PHE A 70 12.56 3.82 12.17
C PHE A 70 12.47 4.20 13.65
N GLU A 71 11.75 3.42 14.44
CA GLU A 71 11.71 3.58 15.91
C GLU A 71 13.07 3.29 16.55
N LYS A 72 13.80 2.31 16.01
CA LYS A 72 15.15 1.94 16.49
C LYS A 72 16.26 2.81 15.94
N HIS A 73 16.04 3.43 14.80
CA HIS A 73 17.00 4.20 14.03
C HIS A 73 16.39 5.56 13.61
N PRO A 74 16.14 6.47 14.56
CA PRO A 74 15.51 7.76 14.26
C PRO A 74 16.33 8.61 13.28
N GLU A 75 17.67 8.49 13.32
CA GLU A 75 18.57 9.18 12.40
C GLU A 75 18.35 8.77 10.93
N LEU A 76 18.00 7.50 10.68
CA LEU A 76 17.66 7.02 9.34
C LEU A 76 16.33 7.59 8.88
N LYS A 77 15.35 7.62 9.79
CA LYS A 77 14.03 8.21 9.54
C LYS A 77 14.15 9.69 9.17
N GLU A 78 14.87 10.47 9.96
CA GLU A 78 15.07 11.90 9.72
C GLU A 78 15.71 12.14 8.35
N LYS A 79 16.86 11.51 8.10
CA LYS A 79 17.58 11.65 6.84
C LYS A 79 16.74 11.29 5.61
N LEU A 80 15.92 10.24 5.68
CA LEU A 80 15.06 9.84 4.57
C LEU A 80 13.94 10.86 4.34
N PHE A 81 13.26 11.26 5.41
CA PHE A 81 12.07 12.10 5.33
C PHE A 81 12.34 13.61 5.24
N GLU A 82 13.60 14.02 5.30
CA GLU A 82 14.04 15.32 4.80
C GLU A 82 13.96 15.41 3.26
N LEU A 83 14.14 14.28 2.57
CA LEU A 83 14.17 14.21 1.11
C LEU A 83 12.80 13.90 0.50
N ILE A 84 12.04 13.02 1.15
CA ILE A 84 10.77 12.53 0.63
C ILE A 84 9.60 12.80 1.58
N GLN A 85 8.41 12.89 1.01
CA GLN A 85 7.14 12.67 1.70
C GLN A 85 6.53 11.38 1.18
N LEU A 86 6.21 10.45 2.07
CA LEU A 86 5.54 9.19 1.74
C LEU A 86 4.12 9.20 2.28
N ASP A 87 3.15 9.09 1.38
CA ASP A 87 1.76 8.80 1.69
C ASP A 87 1.48 7.31 1.40
N PHE A 88 1.29 6.52 2.46
CA PHE A 88 1.12 5.08 2.36
C PHE A 88 -0.29 4.65 2.75
N ILE A 89 -1.04 4.08 1.80
CA ILE A 89 -2.37 3.50 2.07
C ILE A 89 -2.18 2.05 2.50
N PHE A 90 -2.50 1.77 3.76
CA PHE A 90 -2.48 0.42 4.29
C PHE A 90 -3.71 -0.37 3.84
N MET A 91 -3.47 -1.58 3.33
CA MET A 91 -4.52 -2.56 3.11
C MET A 91 -5.74 -1.96 2.37
N LEU A 92 -5.52 -1.55 1.10
CA LEU A 92 -6.56 -0.90 0.28
C LEU A 92 -7.85 -1.74 0.16
N ASN A 93 -7.75 -3.07 0.25
CA ASN A 93 -8.86 -4.02 0.20
C ASN A 93 -8.99 -4.79 1.52
N PRO A 94 -9.48 -4.18 2.61
CA PRO A 94 -9.59 -4.85 3.90
C PRO A 94 -10.64 -5.96 3.92
N ASP A 95 -11.67 -5.88 3.09
CA ASP A 95 -12.69 -6.93 2.97
C ASP A 95 -12.11 -8.20 2.35
N GLY A 96 -11.37 -8.05 1.26
CA GLY A 96 -10.65 -9.15 0.64
C GLY A 96 -9.54 -9.71 1.52
N SER A 97 -8.88 -8.86 2.30
CA SER A 97 -7.85 -9.30 3.25
C SER A 97 -8.44 -10.20 4.33
N GLU A 98 -9.56 -9.84 4.91
CA GLU A 98 -10.22 -10.64 5.94
C GLU A 98 -10.64 -12.03 5.43
N GLN A 99 -11.11 -12.10 4.18
CA GLN A 99 -11.51 -13.34 3.52
C GLN A 99 -10.36 -14.07 2.81
N TRP A 100 -9.15 -13.52 2.86
CA TRP A 100 -7.98 -14.02 2.16
C TRP A 100 -8.21 -14.19 0.66
N THR A 101 -8.90 -13.23 0.05
CA THR A 101 -9.26 -13.23 -1.37
C THR A 101 -8.55 -12.12 -2.14
N ARG A 102 -8.39 -12.34 -3.45
CA ARG A 102 -7.85 -11.33 -4.36
C ARG A 102 -8.79 -10.15 -4.52
N ARG A 103 -10.07 -10.43 -4.69
CA ARG A 103 -11.12 -9.47 -5.04
C ARG A 103 -11.74 -8.82 -3.81
N ASN A 104 -12.41 -7.69 -3.99
CA ASN A 104 -13.16 -7.05 -2.91
C ASN A 104 -14.50 -7.77 -2.64
N ALA A 105 -15.30 -7.27 -1.70
CA ALA A 105 -16.55 -7.89 -1.30
C ALA A 105 -17.62 -7.97 -2.40
N PHE A 106 -17.49 -7.19 -3.48
CA PHE A 106 -18.36 -7.28 -4.67
C PHE A 106 -17.74 -8.10 -5.80
N ASP A 107 -16.74 -8.92 -5.51
CA ASP A 107 -16.00 -9.74 -6.47
C ASP A 107 -15.31 -8.91 -7.58
N ILE A 108 -14.98 -7.67 -7.29
CA ILE A 108 -14.25 -6.78 -8.20
C ILE A 108 -12.75 -6.92 -8.00
N ASP A 109 -12.01 -7.18 -9.09
CA ASP A 109 -10.55 -7.02 -9.10
C ASP A 109 -10.25 -5.51 -9.17
N ILE A 110 -9.85 -4.93 -8.04
CA ILE A 110 -9.60 -3.48 -7.92
C ILE A 110 -8.51 -3.04 -8.91
N ASN A 111 -7.51 -3.90 -9.18
CA ASN A 111 -6.45 -3.63 -10.16
C ASN A 111 -6.92 -3.65 -11.64
N ARG A 112 -8.20 -3.91 -11.89
CA ARG A 112 -8.84 -3.83 -13.19
C ARG A 112 -9.97 -2.78 -13.23
N ASP A 113 -10.22 -2.13 -12.10
CA ASP A 113 -11.36 -1.23 -11.94
C ASP A 113 -11.03 0.25 -12.23
N TYR A 114 -9.78 0.57 -12.56
CA TYR A 114 -9.34 1.96 -12.73
C TYR A 114 -10.21 2.76 -13.71
N LEU A 115 -10.52 2.20 -14.89
CA LEU A 115 -11.35 2.89 -15.88
C LEU A 115 -12.83 2.90 -15.50
N ARG A 116 -13.35 1.80 -14.95
CA ARG A 116 -14.76 1.69 -14.53
C ARG A 116 -15.06 2.49 -13.28
N ASN A 117 -14.09 2.56 -12.34
CA ASN A 117 -14.20 3.30 -11.09
C ASN A 117 -15.47 2.93 -10.30
N SER A 118 -15.78 1.65 -10.24
CA SER A 118 -17.03 1.13 -9.65
C SER A 118 -16.91 0.84 -8.16
N SER A 119 -15.74 0.36 -7.69
CA SER A 119 -15.52 0.04 -6.29
C SER A 119 -15.23 1.26 -5.42
N SER A 120 -15.58 1.17 -4.14
CA SER A 120 -15.27 2.20 -3.14
C SER A 120 -13.77 2.41 -3.02
N GLU A 121 -13.02 1.31 -2.97
CA GLU A 121 -11.57 1.29 -2.82
C GLU A 121 -10.86 2.00 -3.99
N MET A 122 -11.31 1.78 -5.23
CA MET A 122 -10.74 2.45 -6.40
C MET A 122 -11.07 3.96 -6.38
N LYS A 123 -12.27 4.35 -5.98
CA LYS A 123 -12.65 5.77 -5.84
C LYS A 123 -11.76 6.48 -4.82
N ILE A 124 -11.48 5.83 -3.68
CA ILE A 124 -10.59 6.34 -2.66
C ILE A 124 -9.17 6.51 -3.21
N LEU A 125 -8.61 5.45 -3.81
CA LEU A 125 -7.28 5.50 -4.39
C LEU A 125 -7.16 6.62 -5.43
N LYS A 126 -8.12 6.73 -6.35
CA LYS A 126 -8.13 7.79 -7.37
C LYS A 126 -8.23 9.18 -6.72
N SER A 127 -9.04 9.35 -5.70
CA SER A 127 -9.12 10.63 -5.00
C SER A 127 -7.77 11.02 -4.41
N VAL A 128 -7.08 10.12 -3.73
CA VAL A 128 -5.75 10.37 -3.16
C VAL A 128 -4.73 10.69 -4.26
N VAL A 129 -4.65 9.85 -5.29
CA VAL A 129 -3.64 9.98 -6.35
C VAL A 129 -3.84 11.25 -7.18
N LEU A 130 -5.08 11.61 -7.51
CA LEU A 130 -5.37 12.77 -8.36
C LEU A 130 -5.25 14.12 -7.62
N THR A 131 -5.35 14.12 -6.29
CA THR A 131 -5.28 15.36 -5.50
C THR A 131 -3.90 15.57 -4.85
N GLY A 132 -3.06 14.54 -4.84
CA GLY A 132 -1.83 14.53 -4.03
C GLY A 132 -0.61 15.15 -4.70
N ASP A 133 -0.61 15.40 -6.01
CA ASP A 133 0.55 15.93 -6.76
C ASP A 133 1.84 15.12 -6.48
N TYR A 134 1.80 13.82 -6.79
CA TYR A 134 2.88 12.88 -6.51
C TYR A 134 3.85 12.74 -7.68
N ASP A 135 5.15 12.71 -7.40
CA ASP A 135 6.22 12.39 -8.35
C ASP A 135 6.23 10.89 -8.70
N TYR A 136 5.93 10.04 -7.70
CA TYR A 136 5.95 8.58 -7.86
C TYR A 136 4.71 7.92 -7.27
N LEU A 137 4.22 6.90 -7.98
CA LEU A 137 3.10 6.05 -7.56
C LEU A 137 3.55 4.59 -7.51
N LEU A 138 3.44 3.95 -6.34
CA LEU A 138 3.89 2.58 -6.13
C LEU A 138 2.71 1.67 -5.76
N ASN A 139 2.32 0.81 -6.70
CA ASN A 139 1.33 -0.23 -6.47
C ASN A 139 2.03 -1.52 -6.05
N LEU A 140 1.97 -1.84 -4.77
CA LEU A 140 2.73 -2.93 -4.18
C LEU A 140 1.93 -4.23 -4.19
N HIS A 141 2.48 -5.23 -4.86
CA HIS A 141 1.89 -6.55 -5.03
C HIS A 141 2.81 -7.64 -4.51
N ASP A 142 2.24 -8.79 -4.15
CA ASP A 142 3.01 -10.03 -3.98
C ASP A 142 3.20 -10.68 -5.34
N GLN A 143 4.39 -11.20 -5.60
CA GLN A 143 4.61 -12.01 -6.77
C GLN A 143 4.49 -13.50 -6.44
N ARG A 144 4.04 -14.28 -7.43
CA ARG A 144 3.99 -15.72 -7.31
C ARG A 144 5.41 -16.30 -7.43
N THR A 145 5.68 -17.39 -6.72
CA THR A 145 6.95 -18.11 -6.75
C THR A 145 7.35 -18.66 -8.12
N ILE A 146 6.40 -18.69 -9.06
CA ILE A 146 6.64 -19.11 -10.44
C ILE A 146 7.25 -18.01 -11.32
N PHE A 147 7.23 -16.75 -10.88
CA PHE A 147 7.87 -15.67 -11.61
C PHE A 147 9.38 -15.68 -11.38
N THR A 148 10.13 -15.70 -12.46
CA THR A 148 11.58 -15.74 -12.45
C THR A 148 12.13 -14.85 -13.56
N THR A 149 13.27 -14.24 -13.32
CA THR A 149 13.97 -13.41 -14.29
C THR A 149 14.96 -14.20 -15.13
N ASP A 150 15.40 -15.35 -14.66
CA ASP A 150 16.39 -16.22 -15.29
C ASP A 150 15.86 -17.62 -15.66
N GLY A 151 14.58 -17.88 -15.44
CA GLY A 151 13.95 -19.18 -15.67
C GLY A 151 14.26 -20.26 -14.62
N LYS A 152 15.04 -19.95 -13.58
CA LYS A 152 15.50 -20.91 -12.57
C LYS A 152 15.17 -20.52 -11.13
N HIS A 153 15.27 -19.25 -10.80
CA HIS A 153 15.12 -18.76 -9.43
C HIS A 153 13.97 -17.75 -9.35
N PRO A 154 13.09 -17.85 -8.35
CA PRO A 154 12.07 -16.82 -8.12
C PRO A 154 12.72 -15.46 -7.90
N ALA A 155 12.19 -14.42 -8.52
CA ALA A 155 12.64 -13.07 -8.26
C ALA A 155 12.24 -12.63 -6.83
N THR A 156 13.18 -12.07 -6.08
CA THR A 156 12.90 -11.52 -4.75
C THR A 156 12.14 -10.20 -4.86
N LEU A 157 12.50 -9.39 -5.86
CA LEU A 157 11.87 -8.12 -6.16
C LEU A 157 11.77 -7.96 -7.68
N SER A 158 10.65 -7.45 -8.18
CA SER A 158 10.48 -7.10 -9.58
C SER A 158 9.71 -5.80 -9.74
N PHE A 159 10.08 -5.02 -10.76
CA PHE A 159 9.40 -3.78 -11.11
C PHE A 159 8.71 -3.93 -12.44
N LEU A 160 7.46 -3.49 -12.48
CA LEU A 160 6.69 -3.31 -13.71
C LEU A 160 6.43 -1.82 -13.88
N ALA A 161 6.83 -1.29 -15.01
CA ALA A 161 6.56 0.11 -15.34
C ALA A 161 5.97 0.18 -16.76
N PRO A 162 5.03 1.14 -17.05
CA PRO A 162 4.48 1.29 -18.38
C PRO A 162 5.57 1.53 -19.43
N SER A 163 5.49 0.89 -20.60
CA SER A 163 6.53 0.91 -21.64
C SER A 163 6.73 2.26 -22.34
N GLU A 164 5.78 3.16 -22.17
CA GLU A 164 5.67 4.41 -22.96
C GLU A 164 6.28 5.64 -22.27
N SER A 165 6.92 5.50 -21.12
CA SER A 165 7.61 6.63 -20.51
C SER A 165 9.02 6.76 -21.09
N PRO A 166 9.38 7.88 -21.69
CA PRO A 166 10.71 8.08 -22.28
C PRO A 166 11.84 8.20 -21.25
N GLU A 167 11.51 8.27 -19.95
CA GLU A 167 12.44 8.49 -18.83
C GLU A 167 12.75 7.21 -18.04
N ARG A 168 12.68 6.05 -18.67
CA ARG A 168 12.87 4.75 -17.99
C ARG A 168 14.15 4.10 -18.35
#